data_8a729c49c3112a1e54ff26a8e0de563d
#
_entry.id   8a729c49c3112a1e54ff26a8e0de563d
#
_cell.length_a   1.000
_cell.length_b   1.000
_cell.length_c   1.000
_cell.angle_alpha   90.00
_cell.angle_beta   90.00
_cell.angle_gamma   90.00
#
_symmetry.space_group_name_H-M   'P 1'
#
loop_
_entity.id
_entity.type
_entity.pdbx_description
1 polymer ?
#
loop_
_entity_poly.entity_id
_entity_poly.type
_entity_poly.pdbx_seq_one_letter_code
_entity_poly.pdbx_strand_id
1 'polypeptide(L)'
;MPEVRVDPLTGLKSIVTPERATRPGGGLSAEPCPPIDPETDPFREGHEDQTPPEVYAIRPNGSEPDTPGWTVRVVPNLYPALDPESTAPPPFAKKDLFTATPARGRHEVVINAPDPVPSLANLDVEQVKAAVGVWRDRMRAHAEDAAYVHVIVNERREAGASLPHTHAQIYALDFVPAAVARERERFGAYAQRTMGGNLLQDLVQEEVKLSERIVAIDDEAVLMVPYGARFPYQLMLAPRRPRARFDDDGPTGAALLHDALCRLARRMGASPPLNLWIRTAPRGADHFCWRIDIVPRLTHMAGLELGTGVHLNIVAPERAAADLREA
;
A
#
# COMPACT_ATOMS: atom_id res chain seq x y z
N MET A 1 -29.07 3.08 -9.23
CA MET A 1 -29.53 1.81 -8.67
C MET A 1 -28.34 1.07 -8.10
N PRO A 2 -28.48 0.36 -6.97
CA PRO A 2 -27.40 -0.50 -6.44
C PRO A 2 -27.00 -1.60 -7.43
N GLU A 3 -25.70 -1.88 -7.53
CA GLU A 3 -25.16 -2.94 -8.37
C GLU A 3 -24.04 -3.70 -7.67
N VAL A 4 -23.83 -4.96 -8.04
CA VAL A 4 -22.72 -5.79 -7.53
C VAL A 4 -21.63 -5.83 -8.56
N ARG A 5 -20.44 -5.38 -8.19
CA ARG A 5 -19.23 -5.45 -9.02
C ARG A 5 -18.26 -6.48 -8.49
N VAL A 6 -17.56 -7.16 -9.39
CA VAL A 6 -16.52 -8.13 -9.07
C VAL A 6 -15.17 -7.54 -9.46
N ASP A 7 -14.25 -7.46 -8.53
CA ASP A 7 -12.89 -7.09 -8.83
C ASP A 7 -12.19 -8.21 -9.63
N PRO A 8 -11.73 -7.94 -10.86
CA PRO A 8 -11.11 -8.97 -11.69
C PRO A 8 -9.83 -9.57 -11.09
N LEU A 9 -9.07 -8.78 -10.32
CA LEU A 9 -7.79 -9.22 -9.75
C LEU A 9 -7.97 -10.13 -8.53
N THR A 10 -8.90 -9.78 -7.64
CA THR A 10 -9.08 -10.49 -6.36
C THR A 10 -10.27 -11.44 -6.35
N GLY A 11 -11.26 -11.23 -7.24
CA GLY A 11 -12.54 -11.93 -7.23
C GLY A 11 -13.47 -11.48 -6.10
N LEU A 12 -13.09 -10.48 -5.32
CA LEU A 12 -13.94 -9.93 -4.27
C LEU A 12 -15.08 -9.11 -4.87
N LYS A 13 -16.19 -9.05 -4.12
CA LYS A 13 -17.39 -8.34 -4.55
C LYS A 13 -17.55 -7.05 -3.77
N SER A 14 -18.02 -6.02 -4.45
CA SER A 14 -18.49 -4.78 -3.84
C SER A 14 -19.92 -4.47 -4.29
N ILE A 15 -20.71 -3.91 -3.39
CA ILE A 15 -22.02 -3.36 -3.71
C ILE A 15 -21.83 -1.85 -3.85
N VAL A 16 -21.96 -1.35 -5.07
CA VAL A 16 -21.89 0.09 -5.37
C VAL A 16 -23.30 0.68 -5.21
N THR A 17 -23.44 1.63 -4.29
CA THR A 17 -24.75 2.20 -3.91
C THR A 17 -24.66 3.69 -3.60
N PRO A 18 -24.54 4.55 -4.65
CA PRO A 18 -24.33 5.99 -4.48
C PRO A 18 -25.45 6.69 -3.70
N GLU A 19 -26.69 6.20 -3.78
CA GLU A 19 -27.83 6.78 -3.06
C GLU A 19 -27.62 6.77 -1.53
N ARG A 20 -26.76 5.91 -1.00
CA ARG A 20 -26.44 5.88 0.44
C ARG A 20 -25.55 7.04 0.89
N ALA A 21 -24.89 7.75 -0.02
CA ALA A 21 -24.07 8.92 0.31
C ALA A 21 -24.92 10.10 0.84
N THR A 22 -26.23 10.13 0.55
CA THR A 22 -27.16 11.16 1.04
C THR A 22 -27.65 10.95 2.47
N ARG A 23 -27.23 9.88 3.15
CA ARG A 23 -27.61 9.63 4.55
C ARG A 23 -26.96 10.66 5.48
N PRO A 24 -27.61 10.98 6.62
CA PRO A 24 -26.98 11.78 7.67
C PRO A 24 -25.64 11.17 8.08
N GLY A 25 -24.56 11.96 8.10
CA GLY A 25 -23.20 11.50 8.36
C GLY A 25 -22.47 10.91 7.14
N GLY A 26 -23.05 10.96 5.93
CA GLY A 26 -22.44 10.48 4.68
C GLY A 26 -21.43 11.43 4.03
N GLY A 27 -21.08 12.54 4.66
CA GLY A 27 -20.06 13.46 4.17
C GLY A 27 -18.68 12.81 4.15
N LEU A 28 -18.03 12.85 2.99
CA LEU A 28 -16.68 12.30 2.79
C LEU A 28 -15.67 13.45 2.76
N SER A 29 -15.20 13.85 3.91
CA SER A 29 -14.14 14.84 4.13
C SER A 29 -13.13 14.31 5.14
N ALA A 30 -11.96 14.92 5.17
CA ALA A 30 -10.96 14.65 6.19
C ALA A 30 -10.70 15.90 7.03
N GLU A 31 -10.53 15.73 8.33
CA GLU A 31 -10.06 16.78 9.20
C GLU A 31 -8.55 16.94 9.05
N PRO A 32 -7.99 18.14 9.20
CA PRO A 32 -6.55 18.36 9.25
C PRO A 32 -5.87 17.46 10.30
N CYS A 33 -4.71 16.92 9.95
CA CYS A 33 -3.92 16.17 10.92
C CYS A 33 -3.39 17.11 12.00
N PRO A 34 -3.47 16.74 13.30
CA PRO A 34 -2.81 17.50 14.35
C PRO A 34 -1.31 17.64 14.07
N PRO A 35 -0.69 18.77 14.45
CA PRO A 35 0.76 18.90 14.36
C PRO A 35 1.47 17.80 15.16
N ILE A 36 2.57 17.31 14.63
CA ILE A 36 3.45 16.38 15.34
C ILE A 36 4.30 17.22 16.30
N ASP A 37 4.36 16.80 17.57
CA ASP A 37 5.29 17.37 18.52
C ASP A 37 6.72 16.89 18.24
N PRO A 38 7.62 17.76 17.77
CA PRO A 38 8.96 17.36 17.38
C PRO A 38 9.81 16.79 18.52
N GLU A 39 9.51 17.16 19.78
CA GLU A 39 10.29 16.72 20.94
C GLU A 39 9.98 15.28 21.37
N THR A 40 8.80 14.78 21.00
CA THR A 40 8.34 13.43 21.36
C THR A 40 8.32 12.47 20.18
N ASP A 41 8.70 12.92 18.99
CA ASP A 41 8.71 12.11 17.76
C ASP A 41 10.02 11.32 17.64
N PRO A 42 10.01 9.97 17.81
CA PRO A 42 11.21 9.17 17.76
C PRO A 42 11.78 9.00 16.33
N PHE A 43 11.02 9.44 15.31
CA PHE A 43 11.44 9.31 13.90
C PHE A 43 12.04 10.60 13.35
N ARG A 44 11.98 11.70 14.10
CA ARG A 44 12.59 12.96 13.70
C ARG A 44 14.12 12.84 13.66
N GLU A 45 14.75 13.52 12.69
CA GLU A 45 16.19 13.70 12.65
C GLU A 45 16.70 14.37 13.94
N GLY A 46 17.76 13.80 14.51
CA GLY A 46 18.31 14.16 15.84
C GLY A 46 17.81 13.28 16.98
N HIS A 47 16.89 12.32 16.70
CA HIS A 47 16.37 11.35 17.68
C HIS A 47 16.75 9.91 17.32
N GLU A 48 17.88 9.72 16.65
CA GLU A 48 18.32 8.41 16.18
C GLU A 48 18.53 7.41 17.33
N ASP A 49 18.83 7.90 18.52
CA ASP A 49 18.98 7.12 19.76
C ASP A 49 17.67 6.57 20.33
N GLN A 50 16.51 7.06 19.85
CA GLN A 50 15.19 6.60 20.29
C GLN A 50 14.66 5.41 19.44
N THR A 51 15.43 4.95 18.47
CA THR A 51 15.10 3.81 17.60
C THR A 51 16.20 2.76 17.65
N PRO A 52 15.94 1.50 17.25
CA PRO A 52 17.02 0.56 17.02
C PRO A 52 18.03 1.08 15.99
N PRO A 53 19.29 0.56 16.01
CA PRO A 53 20.29 0.94 15.03
C PRO A 53 19.78 0.75 13.59
N GLU A 54 20.14 1.70 12.72
CA GLU A 54 19.71 1.65 11.34
C GLU A 54 20.31 0.47 10.57
N VAL A 55 19.52 -0.11 9.67
CA VAL A 55 19.97 -1.17 8.75
C VAL A 55 20.24 -0.63 7.35
N TYR A 56 19.74 0.57 7.06
CA TYR A 56 19.96 1.28 5.79
C TYR A 56 19.56 2.76 5.94
N ALA A 57 20.26 3.65 5.23
CA ALA A 57 19.84 5.04 5.08
C ALA A 57 20.36 5.64 3.78
N ILE A 58 19.64 6.62 3.23
CA ILE A 58 20.19 7.53 2.20
C ILE A 58 20.86 8.69 2.92
N ARG A 59 22.17 8.86 2.75
CA ARG A 59 23.01 9.88 3.39
C ARG A 59 23.76 10.69 2.34
N PRO A 60 23.19 11.79 1.81
CA PRO A 60 23.82 12.55 0.73
C PRO A 60 25.19 13.10 1.09
N ASN A 61 25.41 13.42 2.35
CA ASN A 61 26.65 14.01 2.86
C ASN A 61 27.63 12.98 3.46
N GLY A 62 27.31 11.67 3.40
CA GLY A 62 28.16 10.61 3.93
C GLY A 62 28.36 10.66 5.45
N SER A 63 27.35 11.14 6.20
CA SER A 63 27.38 11.12 7.68
C SER A 63 27.41 9.67 8.20
N GLU A 64 27.90 9.49 9.43
CA GLU A 64 27.98 8.18 10.08
C GLU A 64 26.60 7.58 10.35
N PRO A 65 26.47 6.24 10.40
CA PRO A 65 25.25 5.58 10.82
C PRO A 65 24.72 6.08 12.17
N ASP A 66 23.42 6.06 12.33
CA ASP A 66 22.73 6.51 13.57
C ASP A 66 23.07 7.95 14.00
N THR A 67 23.36 8.81 13.03
CA THR A 67 23.54 10.27 13.23
C THR A 67 22.67 11.06 12.25
N PRO A 68 22.43 12.35 12.46
CA PRO A 68 21.75 13.21 11.49
C PRO A 68 22.40 13.27 10.10
N GLY A 69 21.70 13.79 9.11
CA GLY A 69 22.19 13.93 7.73
C GLY A 69 21.67 12.84 6.77
N TRP A 70 20.58 12.19 7.14
CA TRP A 70 19.89 11.24 6.28
C TRP A 70 18.67 11.87 5.59
N THR A 71 18.29 11.32 4.45
CA THR A 71 17.07 11.70 3.72
C THR A 71 15.93 10.69 3.97
N VAL A 72 16.26 9.40 3.99
CA VAL A 72 15.37 8.28 4.34
C VAL A 72 16.17 7.33 5.20
N ARG A 73 15.57 6.84 6.28
CA ARG A 73 16.24 5.94 7.23
C ARG A 73 15.41 4.68 7.48
N VAL A 74 16.06 3.54 7.59
CA VAL A 74 15.42 2.24 7.83
C VAL A 74 15.96 1.63 9.12
N VAL A 75 15.05 1.27 10.00
CA VAL A 75 15.37 0.63 11.27
C VAL A 75 14.57 -0.67 11.42
N PRO A 76 15.06 -1.67 12.18
CA PRO A 76 14.22 -2.77 12.62
C PRO A 76 13.03 -2.22 13.42
N ASN A 77 11.86 -2.85 13.30
CA ASN A 77 10.75 -2.48 14.16
C ASN A 77 11.09 -2.83 15.62
N LEU A 78 10.89 -1.86 16.54
CA LEU A 78 11.18 -2.06 17.98
C LEU A 78 10.30 -3.17 18.60
N TYR A 79 9.08 -3.36 18.05
CA TYR A 79 8.14 -4.41 18.47
C TYR A 79 7.79 -5.30 17.26
N PRO A 80 8.74 -6.13 16.79
CA PRO A 80 8.59 -6.83 15.53
C PRO A 80 7.53 -7.94 15.62
N ALA A 81 6.71 -8.05 14.57
CA ALA A 81 5.76 -9.16 14.43
C ALA A 81 6.43 -10.46 13.94
N LEU A 82 7.65 -10.36 13.43
CA LEU A 82 8.43 -11.45 12.85
C LEU A 82 9.81 -11.48 13.50
N ASP A 83 10.30 -12.68 13.76
CA ASP A 83 11.63 -12.89 14.32
C ASP A 83 12.45 -13.79 13.36
N PRO A 84 13.58 -13.30 12.82
CA PRO A 84 14.42 -14.09 11.91
C PRO A 84 15.03 -15.34 12.57
N GLU A 85 15.20 -15.33 13.88
CA GLU A 85 15.80 -16.42 14.65
C GLU A 85 14.77 -17.36 15.28
N SER A 86 13.50 -17.11 15.10
CA SER A 86 12.43 -17.96 15.64
C SER A 86 12.56 -19.42 15.16
N THR A 87 12.76 -20.34 16.07
CA THR A 87 13.06 -21.76 15.75
C THR A 87 12.01 -22.74 16.23
N ALA A 88 11.18 -22.37 17.18
CA ALA A 88 10.23 -23.30 17.82
C ALA A 88 8.79 -22.98 17.44
N PRO A 89 8.00 -23.97 17.00
CA PRO A 89 6.56 -23.81 16.91
C PRO A 89 5.97 -23.67 18.34
N PRO A 90 4.84 -22.98 18.51
CA PRO A 90 4.14 -22.91 19.78
C PRO A 90 3.86 -24.32 20.34
N PRO A 91 3.95 -24.52 21.67
CA PRO A 91 3.87 -25.85 22.29
C PRO A 91 2.50 -26.56 22.14
N PHE A 92 1.50 -25.87 21.61
CA PHE A 92 0.13 -26.40 21.46
C PHE A 92 -0.20 -26.89 20.04
N ALA A 93 0.74 -26.83 19.11
CA ALA A 93 0.49 -27.24 17.73
C ALA A 93 0.18 -28.74 17.65
N LYS A 94 -1.06 -29.09 17.34
CA LYS A 94 -1.48 -30.45 16.95
C LYS A 94 -1.54 -30.52 15.44
N LYS A 95 -0.82 -31.46 14.86
CA LYS A 95 -0.53 -31.54 13.42
C LYS A 95 -1.75 -31.55 12.50
N ASP A 96 -2.90 -32.06 12.93
CA ASP A 96 -4.03 -32.30 12.04
C ASP A 96 -5.09 -31.20 12.07
N LEU A 97 -5.31 -30.57 13.23
CA LEU A 97 -6.37 -29.58 13.41
C LEU A 97 -5.81 -28.20 13.80
N PHE A 98 -4.71 -28.19 14.53
CA PHE A 98 -4.09 -26.96 15.03
C PHE A 98 -2.66 -26.86 14.52
N THR A 99 -2.48 -26.15 13.42
CA THR A 99 -1.15 -25.93 12.83
C THR A 99 -0.56 -24.62 13.30
N ALA A 100 0.68 -24.63 13.70
CA ALA A 100 1.45 -23.43 14.01
C ALA A 100 2.88 -23.60 13.52
N THR A 101 3.44 -22.53 13.00
CA THR A 101 4.83 -22.42 12.59
C THR A 101 5.46 -21.22 13.28
N PRO A 102 6.80 -21.18 13.45
CA PRO A 102 7.47 -19.98 13.90
C PRO A 102 7.13 -18.79 12.99
N ALA A 103 6.91 -17.61 13.57
CA ALA A 103 6.71 -16.40 12.80
C ALA A 103 8.07 -15.85 12.31
N ARG A 104 8.67 -16.55 11.35
CA ARG A 104 9.97 -16.19 10.79
C ARG A 104 9.86 -15.06 9.80
N GLY A 105 10.87 -14.19 9.81
CA GLY A 105 10.98 -13.11 8.84
C GLY A 105 11.61 -11.86 9.43
N ARG A 106 11.48 -10.77 8.72
CA ARG A 106 11.97 -9.45 9.15
C ARG A 106 10.84 -8.45 9.12
N HIS A 107 10.87 -7.53 10.08
CA HIS A 107 9.92 -6.43 10.17
C HIS A 107 10.72 -5.14 10.35
N GLU A 108 10.71 -4.29 9.31
CA GLU A 108 11.44 -3.03 9.26
C GLU A 108 10.48 -1.85 9.18
N VAL A 109 10.94 -0.70 9.66
CA VAL A 109 10.28 0.60 9.51
C VAL A 109 11.16 1.46 8.62
N VAL A 110 10.56 2.06 7.59
CA VAL A 110 11.19 3.05 6.71
C VAL A 110 10.65 4.42 7.10
N ILE A 111 11.48 5.26 7.69
CA ILE A 111 11.16 6.64 8.02
C ILE A 111 11.30 7.44 6.73
N ASN A 112 10.17 7.93 6.20
CA ASN A 112 10.08 8.48 4.85
C ASN A 112 10.70 9.87 4.69
N ALA A 113 10.91 10.58 5.78
CA ALA A 113 11.50 11.93 5.78
C ALA A 113 12.16 12.23 7.13
N PRO A 114 13.15 13.15 7.19
CA PRO A 114 13.77 13.60 8.45
C PRO A 114 12.86 14.52 9.27
N ASP A 115 12.00 15.30 8.61
CA ASP A 115 11.07 16.22 9.24
C ASP A 115 9.79 15.53 9.69
N PRO A 116 9.18 15.95 10.82
CA PRO A 116 7.97 15.37 11.37
C PRO A 116 6.73 15.75 10.56
N VAL A 117 6.49 15.06 9.46
CA VAL A 117 5.31 15.24 8.60
C VAL A 117 4.35 14.05 8.70
N PRO A 118 3.02 14.29 8.71
CA PRO A 118 2.04 13.24 8.97
C PRO A 118 1.62 12.44 7.73
N SER A 119 1.99 12.85 6.53
CA SER A 119 1.55 12.22 5.30
C SER A 119 2.57 12.39 4.17
N LEU A 120 2.69 11.38 3.32
CA LEU A 120 3.45 11.46 2.07
C LEU A 120 2.95 12.60 1.16
N ALA A 121 1.67 12.98 1.25
CA ALA A 121 1.12 14.12 0.50
C ALA A 121 1.69 15.47 0.95
N ASN A 122 2.31 15.54 2.13
CA ASN A 122 2.93 16.76 2.67
C ASN A 122 4.42 16.88 2.34
N LEU A 123 5.01 15.84 1.76
CA LEU A 123 6.39 15.84 1.26
C LEU A 123 6.46 16.44 -0.14
N ASP A 124 7.63 16.87 -0.56
CA ASP A 124 7.86 17.14 -1.97
C ASP A 124 8.00 15.82 -2.78
N VAL A 125 7.88 15.94 -4.09
CA VAL A 125 7.91 14.77 -4.99
C VAL A 125 9.26 14.05 -4.98
N GLU A 126 10.37 14.75 -4.78
CA GLU A 126 11.71 14.15 -4.75
C GLU A 126 11.93 13.36 -3.47
N GLN A 127 11.41 13.85 -2.35
CA GLN A 127 11.41 13.10 -1.08
C GLN A 127 10.56 11.81 -1.19
N VAL A 128 9.39 11.89 -1.83
CA VAL A 128 8.56 10.69 -2.08
C VAL A 128 9.27 9.71 -3.01
N LYS A 129 9.95 10.19 -4.06
CA LYS A 129 10.77 9.34 -4.94
C LYS A 129 11.89 8.64 -4.17
N ALA A 130 12.57 9.36 -3.28
CA ALA A 130 13.61 8.78 -2.43
C ALA A 130 13.04 7.69 -1.50
N ALA A 131 11.92 7.96 -0.82
CA ALA A 131 11.26 7.00 0.06
C ALA A 131 10.84 5.73 -0.69
N VAL A 132 10.15 5.88 -1.84
CA VAL A 132 9.69 4.75 -2.68
C VAL A 132 10.88 3.98 -3.27
N GLY A 133 11.97 4.65 -3.58
CA GLY A 133 13.24 4.03 -3.98
C GLY A 133 13.77 3.12 -2.88
N VAL A 134 13.79 3.59 -1.63
CA VAL A 134 14.21 2.79 -0.46
C VAL A 134 13.26 1.62 -0.22
N TRP A 135 11.94 1.80 -0.37
CA TRP A 135 11.00 0.66 -0.28
C TRP A 135 11.38 -0.45 -1.26
N ARG A 136 11.69 -0.07 -2.51
CA ARG A 136 12.14 -1.01 -3.55
C ARG A 136 13.45 -1.70 -3.16
N ASP A 137 14.45 -0.95 -2.72
CA ASP A 137 15.76 -1.49 -2.37
C ASP A 137 15.67 -2.47 -1.19
N ARG A 138 14.85 -2.16 -0.18
CA ARG A 138 14.61 -3.07 0.93
C ARG A 138 13.82 -4.32 0.52
N MET A 139 12.84 -4.17 -0.38
CA MET A 139 12.15 -5.34 -0.96
C MET A 139 13.14 -6.25 -1.68
N ARG A 140 14.06 -5.69 -2.46
CA ARG A 140 15.13 -6.43 -3.17
C ARG A 140 16.06 -7.13 -2.19
N ALA A 141 16.47 -6.44 -1.12
CA ALA A 141 17.35 -7.01 -0.10
C ALA A 141 16.75 -8.24 0.60
N HIS A 142 15.42 -8.33 0.69
CA HIS A 142 14.73 -9.47 1.32
C HIS A 142 14.17 -10.50 0.33
N ALA A 143 14.23 -10.24 -0.98
CA ALA A 143 13.58 -11.07 -2.01
C ALA A 143 14.13 -12.49 -2.09
N GLU A 144 15.41 -12.69 -1.78
CA GLU A 144 16.06 -14.00 -1.82
C GLU A 144 15.65 -14.90 -0.67
N ASP A 145 15.45 -14.33 0.51
CA ASP A 145 15.16 -15.09 1.75
C ASP A 145 13.66 -15.25 2.00
N ALA A 146 12.85 -14.23 1.65
CA ALA A 146 11.42 -14.23 1.89
C ALA A 146 10.63 -14.94 0.77
N ALA A 147 9.54 -15.62 1.12
CA ALA A 147 8.55 -16.10 0.16
C ALA A 147 7.71 -14.96 -0.43
N TYR A 148 7.49 -13.91 0.38
CA TYR A 148 6.79 -12.70 -0.01
C TYR A 148 7.25 -11.49 0.81
N VAL A 149 7.51 -10.36 0.17
CA VAL A 149 7.81 -9.09 0.83
C VAL A 149 6.63 -8.16 0.68
N HIS A 150 6.13 -7.65 1.80
CA HIS A 150 4.95 -6.77 1.84
C HIS A 150 5.34 -5.41 2.41
N VAL A 151 5.11 -4.36 1.61
CA VAL A 151 5.30 -2.97 2.03
C VAL A 151 3.93 -2.34 2.26
N ILE A 152 3.79 -1.68 3.40
CA ILE A 152 2.58 -0.93 3.76
C ILE A 152 2.93 0.48 4.24
N VAL A 153 2.00 1.40 4.04
CA VAL A 153 1.97 2.70 4.73
C VAL A 153 0.60 2.83 5.38
N ASN A 154 0.61 3.15 6.67
CA ASN A 154 -0.59 3.53 7.39
C ASN A 154 -0.42 4.98 7.81
N GLU A 155 -1.29 5.85 7.38
CA GLU A 155 -1.29 7.26 7.79
C GLU A 155 -2.48 7.52 8.68
N ARG A 156 -2.25 8.14 9.82
CA ARG A 156 -3.18 8.48 10.89
C ARG A 156 -3.65 7.25 11.69
N ARG A 157 -4.07 7.51 12.92
CA ARG A 157 -4.52 6.50 13.89
C ARG A 157 -5.72 5.70 13.40
N GLU A 158 -6.64 6.33 12.67
CA GLU A 158 -7.84 5.71 12.11
C GLU A 158 -7.52 4.66 11.03
N ALA A 159 -6.34 4.75 10.43
CA ALA A 159 -5.80 3.75 9.51
C ALA A 159 -4.80 2.79 10.16
N GLY A 160 -4.61 2.86 11.50
CA GLY A 160 -3.77 1.95 12.26
C GLY A 160 -2.31 2.40 12.43
N ALA A 161 -1.98 3.66 12.14
CA ALA A 161 -0.66 4.20 12.46
C ALA A 161 -0.49 4.36 13.98
N SER A 162 0.63 3.86 14.52
CA SER A 162 0.98 4.04 15.94
C SER A 162 1.63 5.40 16.19
N LEU A 163 2.42 5.88 15.22
CA LEU A 163 3.11 7.15 15.23
C LEU A 163 2.61 8.04 14.10
N PRO A 164 2.49 9.35 14.32
CA PRO A 164 1.95 10.26 13.31
C PRO A 164 2.96 10.61 12.20
N HIS A 165 4.26 10.49 12.43
CA HIS A 165 5.30 10.73 11.44
C HIS A 165 5.18 9.72 10.28
N THR A 166 5.18 10.18 9.03
CA THR A 166 5.00 9.30 7.86
C THR A 166 6.11 8.25 7.76
N HIS A 167 5.73 7.00 7.77
CA HIS A 167 6.63 5.87 7.64
C HIS A 167 5.98 4.72 6.89
N ALA A 168 6.81 3.92 6.24
CA ALA A 168 6.40 2.63 5.70
C ALA A 168 6.84 1.49 6.63
N GLN A 169 6.18 0.35 6.52
CA GLN A 169 6.61 -0.87 7.19
C GLN A 169 6.83 -1.97 6.15
N ILE A 170 7.86 -2.77 6.35
CA ILE A 170 8.24 -3.86 5.47
C ILE A 170 8.21 -5.17 6.23
N TYR A 171 7.41 -6.10 5.73
CA TYR A 171 7.29 -7.45 6.26
C TYR A 171 7.89 -8.44 5.26
N ALA A 172 9.03 -9.03 5.57
CA ALA A 172 9.62 -10.12 4.80
C ALA A 172 9.12 -11.46 5.38
N LEU A 173 8.14 -12.07 4.72
CA LEU A 173 7.41 -13.25 5.17
C LEU A 173 8.04 -14.53 4.60
N ASP A 174 8.17 -15.60 5.39
CA ASP A 174 8.58 -16.93 4.92
C ASP A 174 7.44 -17.75 4.30
N PHE A 175 6.24 -17.17 4.22
CA PHE A 175 5.06 -17.76 3.59
C PHE A 175 4.38 -16.77 2.63
N VAL A 176 3.58 -17.30 1.70
CA VAL A 176 2.75 -16.49 0.81
C VAL A 176 1.37 -16.30 1.45
N PRO A 177 0.92 -15.06 1.73
CA PRO A 177 -0.42 -14.79 2.27
C PRO A 177 -1.54 -15.30 1.36
N ALA A 178 -2.62 -15.81 1.93
CA ALA A 178 -3.73 -16.41 1.18
C ALA A 178 -4.34 -15.45 0.14
N ALA A 179 -4.40 -14.15 0.42
CA ALA A 179 -4.88 -13.16 -0.54
C ALA A 179 -3.98 -13.06 -1.78
N VAL A 180 -2.64 -13.11 -1.57
CA VAL A 180 -1.64 -13.09 -2.65
C VAL A 180 -1.68 -14.38 -3.46
N ALA A 181 -1.79 -15.53 -2.78
CA ALA A 181 -1.92 -16.84 -3.43
C ALA A 181 -3.15 -16.90 -4.35
N ARG A 182 -4.30 -16.41 -3.87
CA ARG A 182 -5.53 -16.32 -4.69
C ARG A 182 -5.36 -15.43 -5.92
N GLU A 183 -4.71 -14.29 -5.78
CA GLU A 183 -4.42 -13.42 -6.92
C GLU A 183 -3.48 -14.11 -7.92
N ARG A 184 -2.41 -14.73 -7.44
CA ARG A 184 -1.49 -15.53 -8.29
C ARG A 184 -2.24 -16.58 -9.10
N GLU A 185 -3.17 -17.32 -8.48
CA GLU A 185 -4.00 -18.30 -9.17
C GLU A 185 -4.85 -17.66 -10.27
N ARG A 186 -5.44 -16.48 -10.02
CA ARG A 186 -6.24 -15.74 -11.01
C ARG A 186 -5.39 -15.26 -12.18
N PHE A 187 -4.20 -14.72 -11.93
CA PHE A 187 -3.26 -14.33 -12.98
C PHE A 187 -2.83 -15.54 -13.82
N GLY A 188 -2.50 -16.67 -13.18
CA GLY A 188 -2.13 -17.90 -13.87
C GLY A 188 -3.26 -18.46 -14.73
N ALA A 189 -4.49 -18.52 -14.19
CA ALA A 189 -5.66 -18.98 -14.94
C ALA A 189 -5.98 -18.04 -16.13
N TYR A 190 -5.80 -16.74 -15.98
CA TYR A 190 -5.95 -15.77 -17.06
C TYR A 190 -4.90 -15.99 -18.16
N ALA A 191 -3.63 -16.10 -17.78
CA ALA A 191 -2.54 -16.35 -18.72
C ALA A 191 -2.76 -17.66 -19.53
N GLN A 192 -3.20 -18.73 -18.85
CA GLN A 192 -3.53 -19.99 -19.55
C GLN A 192 -4.68 -19.81 -20.55
N ARG A 193 -5.76 -19.14 -20.16
CA ARG A 193 -6.94 -18.93 -21.03
C ARG A 193 -6.64 -18.02 -22.22
N THR A 194 -5.73 -17.05 -22.06
CA THR A 194 -5.40 -16.05 -23.09
C THR A 194 -4.09 -16.34 -23.82
N MET A 195 -3.48 -17.53 -23.60
CA MET A 195 -2.21 -17.93 -24.19
C MET A 195 -1.06 -16.94 -23.90
N GLY A 196 -0.95 -16.51 -22.63
CA GLY A 196 0.14 -15.67 -22.14
C GLY A 196 -0.22 -14.22 -21.81
N GLY A 197 -1.51 -13.82 -21.88
CA GLY A 197 -1.96 -12.48 -21.50
C GLY A 197 -1.71 -12.17 -20.02
N ASN A 198 -1.49 -10.90 -19.70
CA ASN A 198 -1.34 -10.42 -18.34
C ASN A 198 -2.64 -9.75 -17.87
N LEU A 199 -3.26 -10.31 -16.80
CA LEU A 199 -4.58 -9.89 -16.34
C LEU A 199 -4.64 -8.38 -15.99
N LEU A 200 -3.64 -7.85 -15.28
CA LEU A 200 -3.65 -6.42 -14.89
C LEU A 200 -3.36 -5.52 -16.09
N GLN A 201 -2.45 -5.93 -16.98
CA GLN A 201 -2.17 -5.16 -18.20
C GLN A 201 -3.40 -5.04 -19.09
N ASP A 202 -4.08 -6.14 -19.35
CA ASP A 202 -5.28 -6.13 -20.19
C ASP A 202 -6.40 -5.31 -19.54
N LEU A 203 -6.53 -5.38 -18.21
CA LEU A 203 -7.43 -4.52 -17.44
C LEU A 203 -7.08 -3.03 -17.61
N VAL A 204 -5.81 -2.66 -17.48
CA VAL A 204 -5.34 -1.28 -17.67
C VAL A 204 -5.63 -0.79 -19.08
N GLN A 205 -5.39 -1.62 -20.09
CA GLN A 205 -5.68 -1.28 -21.49
C GLN A 205 -7.18 -1.01 -21.71
N GLU A 206 -8.05 -1.84 -21.16
CA GLU A 206 -9.51 -1.61 -21.26
C GLU A 206 -9.93 -0.35 -20.50
N GLU A 207 -9.40 -0.10 -19.31
CA GLU A 207 -9.67 1.14 -18.57
C GLU A 207 -9.22 2.39 -19.33
N VAL A 208 -8.05 2.34 -19.98
CA VAL A 208 -7.55 3.45 -20.81
C VAL A 208 -8.47 3.69 -22.03
N LYS A 209 -8.95 2.62 -22.68
CA LYS A 209 -9.90 2.74 -23.82
C LYS A 209 -11.23 3.36 -23.37
N LEU A 210 -11.77 2.94 -22.25
CA LEU A 210 -13.03 3.46 -21.69
C LEU A 210 -12.87 4.87 -21.13
N SER A 211 -11.71 5.20 -20.55
CA SER A 211 -11.37 6.49 -19.94
C SER A 211 -12.29 6.94 -18.80
N GLU A 212 -13.18 6.07 -18.30
CA GLU A 212 -14.17 6.42 -17.29
C GLU A 212 -13.55 6.49 -15.90
N ARG A 213 -12.66 5.54 -15.55
CA ARG A 213 -12.06 5.35 -14.21
C ARG A 213 -10.59 5.72 -14.13
N ILE A 214 -10.01 6.18 -15.23
CA ILE A 214 -8.65 6.73 -15.24
C ILE A 214 -8.64 8.09 -14.54
N VAL A 215 -7.70 8.29 -13.63
CA VAL A 215 -7.47 9.57 -12.94
C VAL A 215 -6.32 10.33 -13.59
N ALA A 216 -5.18 9.69 -13.78
CA ALA A 216 -4.00 10.28 -14.41
C ALA A 216 -3.11 9.19 -15.01
N ILE A 217 -2.26 9.60 -15.95
CA ILE A 217 -1.27 8.72 -16.62
C ILE A 217 0.01 9.56 -16.79
N ASP A 218 1.14 8.98 -16.43
CA ASP A 218 2.46 9.52 -16.76
C ASP A 218 3.27 8.52 -17.61
N ASP A 219 4.56 8.76 -17.76
CA ASP A 219 5.44 7.89 -18.56
C ASP A 219 5.68 6.52 -17.90
N GLU A 220 5.54 6.43 -16.59
CA GLU A 220 5.82 5.23 -15.79
C GLU A 220 4.57 4.40 -15.48
N ALA A 221 3.46 5.04 -15.13
CA ALA A 221 2.32 4.38 -14.51
C ALA A 221 0.97 4.94 -14.95
N VAL A 222 -0.08 4.23 -14.56
CA VAL A 222 -1.49 4.60 -14.72
C VAL A 222 -2.14 4.62 -13.33
N LEU A 223 -2.79 5.72 -13.01
CA LEU A 223 -3.60 5.89 -11.81
C LEU A 223 -5.08 5.77 -12.16
N MET A 224 -5.79 4.87 -11.50
CA MET A 224 -7.21 4.64 -11.75
C MET A 224 -7.98 4.31 -10.48
N VAL A 225 -9.29 4.46 -10.54
CA VAL A 225 -10.23 3.89 -9.56
C VAL A 225 -10.62 2.49 -10.04
N PRO A 226 -10.37 1.41 -9.26
CA PRO A 226 -10.72 0.06 -9.69
C PRO A 226 -12.21 -0.10 -9.97
N TYR A 227 -12.59 -0.83 -11.02
CA TYR A 227 -14.00 -1.13 -11.36
C TYR A 227 -14.79 -1.70 -10.17
N GLY A 228 -14.18 -2.65 -9.46
CA GLY A 228 -14.72 -3.26 -8.24
C GLY A 228 -14.24 -2.59 -6.96
N ALA A 229 -13.99 -1.26 -6.96
CA ALA A 229 -13.51 -0.56 -5.78
C ALA A 229 -14.42 -0.83 -4.57
N ARG A 230 -13.81 -1.23 -3.47
CA ARG A 230 -14.49 -1.64 -2.23
C ARG A 230 -14.73 -0.48 -1.27
N PHE A 231 -13.93 0.58 -1.41
CA PHE A 231 -13.97 1.77 -0.56
C PHE A 231 -14.16 3.03 -1.39
N PRO A 232 -14.82 4.06 -0.85
CA PRO A 232 -14.90 5.36 -1.48
C PRO A 232 -13.50 5.91 -1.81
N TYR A 233 -13.31 6.40 -3.03
CA TYR A 233 -12.05 6.95 -3.51
C TYR A 233 -10.83 6.02 -3.41
N GLN A 234 -11.05 4.70 -3.35
CA GLN A 234 -9.97 3.72 -3.50
C GLN A 234 -9.27 3.94 -4.84
N LEU A 235 -7.94 3.99 -4.84
CA LEU A 235 -7.12 4.13 -6.02
C LEU A 235 -6.23 2.89 -6.23
N MET A 236 -5.85 2.68 -7.46
CA MET A 236 -4.85 1.71 -7.88
C MET A 236 -3.88 2.37 -8.84
N LEU A 237 -2.59 2.27 -8.55
CA LEU A 237 -1.51 2.65 -9.43
C LEU A 237 -0.87 1.39 -10.00
N ALA A 238 -0.78 1.28 -11.32
CA ALA A 238 -0.19 0.15 -12.02
C ALA A 238 0.86 0.62 -13.03
N PRO A 239 1.93 -0.15 -13.28
CA PRO A 239 2.94 0.23 -14.27
C PRO A 239 2.36 0.18 -15.67
N ARG A 240 2.76 1.10 -16.55
CA ARG A 240 2.35 1.10 -17.97
C ARG A 240 2.82 -0.12 -18.73
N ARG A 241 3.97 -0.66 -18.33
CA ARG A 241 4.51 -1.91 -18.87
C ARG A 241 4.47 -2.96 -17.76
N PRO A 242 3.89 -4.14 -17.99
CA PRO A 242 3.72 -5.13 -16.95
C PRO A 242 5.08 -5.58 -16.42
N ARG A 243 5.20 -5.63 -15.11
CA ARG A 243 6.33 -6.18 -14.38
C ARG A 243 5.79 -6.98 -13.20
N ALA A 244 6.26 -8.20 -13.08
CA ALA A 244 5.76 -9.10 -12.04
C ALA A 244 6.10 -8.58 -10.64
N ARG A 245 7.30 -8.04 -10.46
CA ARG A 245 7.84 -7.62 -9.18
C ARG A 245 8.08 -6.12 -9.12
N PHE A 246 7.78 -5.52 -7.98
CA PHE A 246 8.07 -4.10 -7.71
C PHE A 246 9.56 -3.85 -7.49
N ASP A 247 10.27 -4.83 -6.97
CA ASP A 247 11.72 -4.78 -6.70
C ASP A 247 12.60 -4.99 -7.94
N ASP A 248 12.01 -5.32 -9.11
CA ASP A 248 12.73 -5.34 -10.39
C ASP A 248 13.13 -3.92 -10.82
N ASP A 249 14.14 -3.79 -11.67
CA ASP A 249 14.48 -2.53 -12.30
C ASP A 249 13.33 -2.01 -13.18
N GLY A 250 13.14 -0.71 -13.20
CA GLY A 250 12.08 -0.07 -13.97
C GLY A 250 11.29 0.96 -13.16
N PRO A 251 10.09 1.32 -13.63
CA PRO A 251 9.31 2.38 -13.03
C PRO A 251 8.88 2.06 -11.60
N THR A 252 8.85 3.08 -10.75
CA THR A 252 8.29 3.01 -9.39
C THR A 252 6.90 3.61 -9.31
N GLY A 253 6.56 4.50 -10.24
CA GLY A 253 5.34 5.29 -10.20
C GLY A 253 5.31 6.32 -9.06
N ALA A 254 6.46 6.66 -8.46
CA ALA A 254 6.52 7.49 -7.26
C ALA A 254 5.96 8.91 -7.48
N ALA A 255 6.20 9.52 -8.64
CA ALA A 255 5.66 10.84 -8.96
C ALA A 255 4.13 10.80 -9.05
N LEU A 256 3.58 9.79 -9.72
CA LEU A 256 2.15 9.62 -9.85
C LEU A 256 1.49 9.18 -8.52
N LEU A 257 2.22 8.45 -7.67
CA LEU A 257 1.80 8.16 -6.30
C LEU A 257 1.64 9.45 -5.50
N HIS A 258 2.63 10.34 -5.53
CA HIS A 258 2.55 11.64 -4.86
C HIS A 258 1.37 12.47 -5.38
N ASP A 259 1.20 12.58 -6.71
CA ASP A 259 0.03 13.28 -7.31
C ASP A 259 -1.31 12.68 -6.83
N ALA A 260 -1.40 11.35 -6.77
CA ALA A 260 -2.60 10.65 -6.26
C ALA A 260 -2.94 11.07 -4.83
N LEU A 261 -1.95 11.12 -3.94
CA LEU A 261 -2.13 11.51 -2.54
C LEU A 261 -2.50 12.98 -2.40
N CYS A 262 -1.88 13.86 -3.20
CA CYS A 262 -2.22 15.27 -3.26
C CYS A 262 -3.66 15.52 -3.76
N ARG A 263 -4.11 14.79 -4.79
CA ARG A 263 -5.51 14.85 -5.28
C ARG A 263 -6.49 14.39 -4.20
N LEU A 264 -6.19 13.31 -3.50
CA LEU A 264 -7.00 12.86 -2.35
C LEU A 264 -7.08 13.93 -1.28
N ALA A 265 -5.96 14.54 -0.90
CA ALA A 265 -5.93 15.60 0.10
C ALA A 265 -6.76 16.82 -0.33
N ARG A 266 -6.62 17.29 -1.58
CA ARG A 266 -7.42 18.41 -2.13
C ARG A 266 -8.91 18.08 -2.15
N ARG A 267 -9.28 16.88 -2.63
CA ARG A 267 -10.69 16.43 -2.70
C ARG A 267 -11.33 16.31 -1.33
N MET A 268 -10.58 15.89 -0.30
CA MET A 268 -11.09 15.69 1.07
C MET A 268 -10.96 16.92 1.96
N GLY A 269 -10.25 17.95 1.53
CA GLY A 269 -9.94 19.15 2.33
C GLY A 269 -8.71 19.01 3.24
N ALA A 270 -8.23 17.80 3.43
CA ALA A 270 -6.97 17.46 4.13
C ALA A 270 -6.54 16.04 3.74
N SER A 271 -5.30 15.65 4.07
CA SER A 271 -4.83 14.26 3.91
C SER A 271 -5.70 13.30 4.73
N PRO A 272 -6.44 12.37 4.12
CA PRO A 272 -7.31 11.45 4.84
C PRO A 272 -6.50 10.38 5.58
N PRO A 273 -7.10 9.72 6.60
CA PRO A 273 -6.56 8.45 7.07
C PRO A 273 -6.42 7.47 5.90
N LEU A 274 -5.26 6.82 5.77
CA LEU A 274 -4.91 6.09 4.57
C LEU A 274 -4.20 4.78 4.89
N ASN A 275 -4.60 3.72 4.19
CA ASN A 275 -3.79 2.52 4.03
C ASN A 275 -3.31 2.42 2.59
N LEU A 276 -2.02 2.19 2.42
CA LEU A 276 -1.39 1.93 1.14
C LEU A 276 -0.59 0.64 1.26
N TRP A 277 -0.58 -0.17 0.22
CA TRP A 277 0.31 -1.32 0.15
C TRP A 277 0.75 -1.63 -1.27
N ILE A 278 1.94 -2.22 -1.38
CA ILE A 278 2.48 -2.72 -2.63
C ILE A 278 2.07 -4.18 -2.79
N ARG A 279 1.38 -4.48 -3.90
CA ARG A 279 1.11 -5.83 -4.32
C ARG A 279 2.13 -6.23 -5.38
N THR A 280 2.94 -7.22 -5.09
CA THR A 280 4.02 -7.72 -5.94
C THR A 280 3.92 -9.23 -6.10
N ALA A 281 4.59 -9.81 -7.10
CA ALA A 281 4.65 -11.26 -7.27
C ALA A 281 5.34 -11.92 -6.06
N PRO A 282 4.78 -13.01 -5.52
CA PRO A 282 5.53 -13.86 -4.61
C PRO A 282 6.65 -14.59 -5.37
N ARG A 283 7.59 -15.15 -4.64
CA ARG A 283 8.71 -15.91 -5.22
C ARG A 283 8.18 -17.00 -6.19
N GLY A 284 8.76 -17.09 -7.37
CA GLY A 284 8.42 -18.10 -8.38
C GLY A 284 7.09 -17.86 -9.11
N ALA A 285 6.55 -16.64 -9.08
CA ALA A 285 5.36 -16.29 -9.84
C ALA A 285 5.72 -15.36 -11.00
N ASP A 286 5.68 -15.89 -12.24
CA ASP A 286 6.02 -15.14 -13.47
C ASP A 286 4.81 -14.39 -14.05
N HIS A 287 3.63 -14.99 -13.95
CA HIS A 287 2.38 -14.40 -14.43
C HIS A 287 1.76 -13.54 -13.35
N PHE A 288 2.33 -12.35 -13.14
CA PHE A 288 1.84 -11.36 -12.18
C PHE A 288 2.11 -9.95 -12.72
N CYS A 289 1.52 -8.94 -12.11
CA CYS A 289 1.91 -7.56 -12.32
C CYS A 289 1.78 -6.82 -10.99
N TRP A 290 2.83 -6.09 -10.62
CA TRP A 290 2.78 -5.30 -9.39
C TRP A 290 1.81 -4.11 -9.52
N ARG A 291 1.32 -3.66 -8.40
CA ARG A 291 0.53 -2.43 -8.27
C ARG A 291 0.66 -1.85 -6.87
N ILE A 292 0.28 -0.60 -6.73
CA ILE A 292 0.09 0.05 -5.43
C ILE A 292 -1.41 0.25 -5.25
N ASP A 293 -1.96 -0.36 -4.20
CA ASP A 293 -3.35 -0.14 -3.78
C ASP A 293 -3.38 0.96 -2.71
N ILE A 294 -4.26 1.97 -2.87
CA ILE A 294 -4.38 3.14 -2.01
C ILE A 294 -5.83 3.21 -1.53
N VAL A 295 -6.03 3.14 -0.22
CA VAL A 295 -7.36 3.04 0.40
C VAL A 295 -7.54 4.13 1.47
N PRO A 296 -8.21 5.24 1.13
CA PRO A 296 -8.65 6.20 2.13
C PRO A 296 -9.66 5.55 3.09
N ARG A 297 -9.49 5.77 4.40
CA ARG A 297 -10.34 5.20 5.45
C ARG A 297 -11.47 6.17 5.81
N LEU A 298 -12.31 6.46 4.83
CA LEU A 298 -13.43 7.40 4.94
C LEU A 298 -14.70 6.75 5.51
N THR A 299 -14.75 5.42 5.53
CA THR A 299 -15.87 4.63 6.06
C THR A 299 -15.35 3.49 6.93
N HIS A 300 -16.16 3.08 7.90
CA HIS A 300 -15.84 1.95 8.77
C HIS A 300 -16.43 0.66 8.21
N MET A 301 -15.67 -0.42 8.29
CA MET A 301 -16.21 -1.77 8.04
C MET A 301 -17.14 -2.16 9.18
N ALA A 302 -18.28 -2.72 8.80
CA ALA A 302 -19.31 -3.20 9.75
C ALA A 302 -19.59 -4.70 9.56
N GLY A 303 -20.70 -5.18 10.10
CA GLY A 303 -21.00 -6.61 10.10
C GLY A 303 -21.10 -7.26 8.73
N LEU A 304 -21.52 -6.53 7.70
CA LEU A 304 -21.57 -7.08 6.33
C LEU A 304 -20.16 -7.36 5.82
N GLU A 305 -19.28 -6.37 5.87
CA GLU A 305 -17.92 -6.49 5.36
C GLU A 305 -17.11 -7.52 6.14
N LEU A 306 -17.18 -7.48 7.47
CA LEU A 306 -16.44 -8.39 8.35
C LEU A 306 -16.95 -9.83 8.24
N GLY A 307 -18.27 -10.01 8.14
CA GLY A 307 -18.89 -11.34 8.12
C GLY A 307 -18.88 -12.03 6.76
N THR A 308 -18.84 -11.27 5.66
CA THR A 308 -19.01 -11.83 4.31
C THR A 308 -17.85 -11.50 3.34
N GLY A 309 -17.02 -10.52 3.65
CA GLY A 309 -16.03 -9.98 2.71
C GLY A 309 -16.64 -9.19 1.55
N VAL A 310 -17.96 -8.92 1.55
CA VAL A 310 -18.62 -8.05 0.58
C VAL A 310 -18.65 -6.64 1.13
N HIS A 311 -18.12 -5.69 0.38
CA HIS A 311 -18.00 -4.29 0.81
C HIS A 311 -19.11 -3.42 0.23
N LEU A 312 -19.52 -2.40 0.99
CA LEU A 312 -20.41 -1.35 0.53
C LEU A 312 -19.60 -0.13 0.10
N ASN A 313 -19.65 0.20 -1.19
CA ASN A 313 -19.06 1.42 -1.70
C ASN A 313 -20.17 2.44 -2.01
N ILE A 314 -20.16 3.55 -1.29
CA ILE A 314 -21.15 4.63 -1.43
C ILE A 314 -20.77 5.67 -2.49
N VAL A 315 -19.63 5.51 -3.17
CA VAL A 315 -19.21 6.36 -4.28
C VAL A 315 -18.97 5.48 -5.51
N ALA A 316 -19.66 5.78 -6.60
CA ALA A 316 -19.42 5.09 -7.86
C ALA A 316 -17.96 5.31 -8.32
N PRO A 317 -17.23 4.27 -8.74
CA PRO A 317 -15.85 4.39 -9.19
C PRO A 317 -15.64 5.46 -10.28
N GLU A 318 -16.57 5.59 -11.21
CA GLU A 318 -16.56 6.58 -12.29
C GLU A 318 -16.65 8.01 -11.72
N ARG A 319 -17.51 8.19 -10.71
CA ARG A 319 -17.66 9.48 -10.03
C ARG A 319 -16.41 9.83 -9.21
N ALA A 320 -15.85 8.85 -8.50
CA ALA A 320 -14.61 9.04 -7.76
C ALA A 320 -13.45 9.46 -8.69
N ALA A 321 -13.35 8.83 -9.86
CA ALA A 321 -12.33 9.19 -10.84
C ALA A 321 -12.55 10.60 -11.40
N ALA A 322 -13.79 10.99 -11.71
CA ALA A 322 -14.12 12.35 -12.17
C ALA A 322 -13.75 13.39 -11.12
N ASP A 323 -14.18 13.20 -9.86
CA ASP A 323 -13.85 14.09 -8.74
C ASP A 323 -12.34 14.28 -8.55
N LEU A 324 -11.55 13.18 -8.69
CA LEU A 324 -10.10 13.23 -8.52
C LEU A 324 -9.35 13.79 -9.73
N ARG A 325 -9.93 13.76 -10.93
CA ARG A 325 -9.36 14.48 -12.09
C ARG A 325 -9.47 15.98 -11.94
N GLU A 326 -10.55 16.46 -11.32
CA GLU A 326 -10.82 17.88 -11.08
C GLU A 326 -10.09 18.46 -9.85
N ALA A 327 -9.52 17.59 -9.00
CA ALA A 327 -8.90 17.98 -7.74
C ALA A 327 -7.40 18.44 -7.91
#